data_eb199728506c00a979a5f9608319c659
#
_entry.id   eb199728506c00a979a5f9608319c659
#
_cell.length_a   1.000
_cell.length_b   1.000
_cell.length_c   1.000
_cell.angle_alpha   90.00
_cell.angle_beta   90.00
_cell.angle_gamma   90.00
#
_symmetry.space_group_name_H-M   'P 1'
#
loop_
_entity.id
_entity.type
_entity.pdbx_description
1 polymer ?
#
loop_
_entity_poly.entity_id
_entity_poly.type
_entity_poly.pdbx_seq_one_letter_code
_entity_poly.pdbx_strand_id
1 'polypeptide(L)'
;MTRLPTQKSRRIRPTAPPKPTVAGKSGAPAAGKSGPGSAAAAAATVAPASPPGRPARPPLALYAHFPWCVKKCPYCDFNSHPLRAAIDQDAYIDALLRDLDGDIARYALNESGRRKRQLAAIFLGGGTPSLFSAAAIGRLLRGIGDRLPLARGIEITLEANPGGVEHDDFAAYRAAGVNRLSLGAQSFEDAQLAKLGRIHSADDTRRAVAAARAAGFDNLNLDLMHGLPGQTTADAGRDLDAALALAPAHLSLYQLTIEPHTAFHRRPPRLPNADRILDMQRALTAGAARAGYRRYEVSSYARPGMRCRHNLNYWRFGDYLGIGAGAHGKITVGAAAPRQFPPGPLPPTSGGRGKPDAGTAPAAERGDGNFSAADHASSAQKNPGAVQRYWKIRHPGRYLATAGGPRALAGARPIADADLLFEFLMNALRLTDGFPLSLARARTRLPTAEITAALANPVNRRWLLLNHHRIKCSATGYRLLNEILQEILPE
;
A
#
# COMPACT_ATOMS: atom_id res chain seq x y z
N MET A 1 61.56 29.94 5.46
CA MET A 1 62.13 30.12 6.82
C MET A 1 61.14 30.99 7.59
N THR A 2 60.45 30.39 8.57
CA THR A 2 60.18 30.90 9.90
C THR A 2 59.21 29.94 10.57
N ARG A 3 59.62 29.42 11.71
CA ARG A 3 59.01 28.29 12.47
C ARG A 3 57.81 28.75 13.30
N LEU A 4 56.81 27.89 13.39
CA LEU A 4 55.71 27.92 14.34
C LEU A 4 56.17 27.56 15.79
N PRO A 5 55.55 28.07 16.84
CA PRO A 5 55.70 27.49 18.19
C PRO A 5 54.54 26.54 18.52
N THR A 6 54.91 25.40 19.08
CA THR A 6 54.11 24.35 19.67
C THR A 6 53.43 24.78 20.96
N GLN A 7 52.12 24.59 21.08
CA GLN A 7 51.40 24.70 22.35
C GLN A 7 51.04 23.31 22.91
N LYS A 8 51.41 23.11 24.18
CA LYS A 8 51.26 21.88 24.97
C LYS A 8 49.81 21.62 25.35
N SER A 9 49.40 20.38 25.18
CA SER A 9 48.12 19.83 25.66
C SER A 9 48.09 19.74 27.20
N ARG A 10 47.11 20.36 27.82
CA ARG A 10 46.72 20.09 29.24
C ARG A 10 45.62 19.01 29.26
N ARG A 11 45.93 17.88 29.90
CA ARG A 11 44.98 16.83 30.27
C ARG A 11 44.11 17.35 31.40
N ILE A 12 42.77 17.32 31.19
CA ILE A 12 41.78 17.52 32.25
C ILE A 12 41.32 16.13 32.70
N ARG A 13 41.42 15.84 33.99
CA ARG A 13 40.91 14.64 34.64
C ARG A 13 39.39 14.75 34.84
N PRO A 14 38.60 13.65 34.70
CA PRO A 14 37.20 13.70 35.02
C PRO A 14 36.95 13.60 36.54
N THR A 15 36.07 14.46 37.06
CA THR A 15 35.59 14.43 38.42
C THR A 15 34.37 13.50 38.54
N ALA A 16 34.33 12.70 39.63
CA ALA A 16 33.29 11.74 39.93
C ALA A 16 32.00 12.43 40.41
N PRO A 17 30.81 11.80 40.22
CA PRO A 17 29.54 12.35 40.71
C PRO A 17 29.33 12.13 42.20
N PRO A 18 28.59 13.01 42.90
CA PRO A 18 28.32 12.88 44.36
C PRO A 18 27.25 11.82 44.64
N LYS A 19 27.42 11.16 45.81
CA LYS A 19 26.48 10.19 46.39
C LYS A 19 25.22 10.89 46.99
N PRO A 20 24.05 10.21 46.99
CA PRO A 20 22.86 10.77 47.63
C PRO A 20 22.91 10.62 49.15
N THR A 21 22.57 11.71 49.87
CA THR A 21 22.39 11.77 51.31
C THR A 21 21.00 11.27 51.70
N VAL A 22 20.95 10.44 52.75
CA VAL A 22 19.76 9.95 53.47
C VAL A 22 19.51 10.85 54.66
N ALA A 23 18.30 11.38 54.82
CA ALA A 23 17.67 11.80 56.08
C ALA A 23 16.17 12.04 55.80
N GLY A 24 15.22 11.71 56.60
CA GLY A 24 15.03 11.27 57.92
C GLY A 24 13.52 11.17 58.16
N LYS A 25 13.10 10.27 59.02
CA LYS A 25 11.71 9.92 59.37
C LYS A 25 10.99 11.04 60.12
N SER A 26 9.70 11.26 59.85
CA SER A 26 8.68 11.46 60.89
C SER A 26 7.26 11.55 60.31
N GLY A 27 6.30 10.85 60.95
CA GLY A 27 4.91 11.27 61.17
C GLY A 27 3.84 10.73 60.21
N ALA A 28 3.22 9.60 60.56
CA ALA A 28 1.86 9.27 60.12
C ALA A 28 0.84 10.08 60.95
N PRO A 29 -0.34 10.37 60.38
CA PRO A 29 -1.52 9.63 60.83
C PRO A 29 -2.57 9.22 59.78
N ALA A 30 -3.16 8.06 60.08
CA ALA A 30 -4.53 7.60 59.89
C ALA A 30 -5.29 7.69 58.57
N ALA A 31 -5.50 6.53 57.98
CA ALA A 31 -6.72 5.90 57.48
C ALA A 31 -7.82 6.77 56.79
N GLY A 32 -7.89 6.67 55.46
CA GLY A 32 -9.09 6.89 54.68
C GLY A 32 -9.20 5.78 53.64
N LYS A 33 -10.17 4.88 53.80
CA LYS A 33 -10.51 3.81 52.83
C LYS A 33 -11.18 4.44 51.62
N SER A 34 -10.56 4.36 50.47
CA SER A 34 -11.21 4.51 49.15
C SER A 34 -10.71 3.42 48.24
N GLY A 35 -11.63 2.65 47.65
CA GLY A 35 -11.41 1.44 46.92
C GLY A 35 -10.66 1.66 45.59
N PRO A 36 -10.18 0.60 44.95
CA PRO A 36 -9.36 0.67 43.77
C PRO A 36 -10.20 1.06 42.54
N GLY A 37 -9.92 2.25 42.00
CA GLY A 37 -10.37 2.68 40.71
C GLY A 37 -9.71 1.81 39.64
N SER A 38 -10.51 0.94 39.03
CA SER A 38 -10.19 0.11 37.90
C SER A 38 -9.80 1.01 36.72
N ALA A 39 -8.52 1.04 36.37
CA ALA A 39 -8.08 1.50 35.06
C ALA A 39 -8.56 0.48 33.99
N ALA A 40 -9.73 0.75 33.43
CA ALA A 40 -10.27 -0.02 32.33
C ALA A 40 -9.36 0.14 31.10
N ALA A 41 -8.48 -0.83 30.89
CA ALA A 41 -7.86 -1.04 29.59
C ALA A 41 -8.99 -1.22 28.57
N ALA A 42 -9.06 -0.29 27.60
CA ALA A 42 -9.99 -0.38 26.49
C ALA A 42 -9.67 -1.66 25.69
N ALA A 43 -10.30 -2.75 26.04
CA ALA A 43 -10.31 -3.97 25.27
C ALA A 43 -11.01 -3.65 23.94
N ALA A 44 -10.27 -3.80 22.83
CA ALA A 44 -10.83 -3.76 21.51
C ALA A 44 -11.94 -4.82 21.44
N THR A 45 -13.18 -4.39 21.42
CA THR A 45 -14.36 -5.23 21.27
C THR A 45 -14.23 -5.99 19.96
N VAL A 46 -13.92 -7.27 20.05
CA VAL A 46 -14.07 -8.25 18.99
C VAL A 46 -15.55 -8.26 18.61
N ALA A 47 -15.86 -7.90 17.36
CA ALA A 47 -17.22 -7.97 16.86
C ALA A 47 -17.77 -9.40 17.07
N PRO A 48 -19.06 -9.55 17.45
CA PRO A 48 -19.65 -10.86 17.73
C PRO A 48 -19.50 -11.78 16.54
N ALA A 49 -19.12 -13.03 16.80
CA ALA A 49 -18.99 -14.09 15.79
C ALA A 49 -20.31 -14.26 15.05
N SER A 50 -20.24 -14.23 13.71
CA SER A 50 -21.39 -14.51 12.85
C SER A 50 -21.92 -15.93 13.13
N PRO A 51 -23.24 -16.17 13.01
CA PRO A 51 -23.82 -17.49 13.23
C PRO A 51 -23.20 -18.54 12.30
N PRO A 52 -23.08 -19.81 12.73
CA PRO A 52 -22.51 -20.89 11.92
C PRO A 52 -23.32 -21.08 10.65
N GLY A 53 -22.74 -20.83 9.48
CA GLY A 53 -23.39 -21.14 8.22
C GLY A 53 -22.96 -20.30 7.00
N ARG A 54 -22.41 -19.11 7.16
CA ARG A 54 -22.00 -18.29 6.01
C ARG A 54 -20.65 -17.63 6.25
N PRO A 55 -19.63 -17.86 5.40
CA PRO A 55 -18.35 -17.18 5.55
C PRO A 55 -18.57 -15.66 5.47
N ALA A 56 -18.06 -14.93 6.45
CA ALA A 56 -18.13 -13.47 6.47
C ALA A 56 -17.44 -12.93 5.22
N ARG A 57 -18.13 -12.05 4.47
CA ARG A 57 -17.53 -11.38 3.32
C ARG A 57 -16.30 -10.60 3.75
N PRO A 58 -15.22 -10.60 2.92
CA PRO A 58 -14.03 -9.78 3.21
C PRO A 58 -14.38 -8.30 3.41
N PRO A 59 -13.62 -7.53 4.22
CA PRO A 59 -13.75 -6.08 4.26
C PRO A 59 -13.63 -5.49 2.86
N LEU A 60 -14.34 -4.41 2.57
CA LEU A 60 -14.36 -3.74 1.28
C LEU A 60 -13.63 -2.40 1.38
N ALA A 61 -12.66 -2.17 0.50
CA ALA A 61 -12.03 -0.87 0.29
C ALA A 61 -12.41 -0.32 -1.10
N LEU A 62 -12.11 0.97 -1.34
CA LEU A 62 -12.23 1.59 -2.65
C LEU A 62 -10.92 2.25 -3.01
N TYR A 63 -10.46 2.02 -4.23
CA TYR A 63 -9.36 2.71 -4.88
C TYR A 63 -9.89 3.53 -6.05
N ALA A 64 -9.62 4.83 -6.05
CA ALA A 64 -9.93 5.71 -7.18
C ALA A 64 -8.64 6.15 -7.86
N HIS A 65 -8.52 5.84 -9.15
CA HIS A 65 -7.34 6.12 -9.95
C HIS A 65 -7.46 7.45 -10.69
N PHE A 66 -6.46 8.31 -10.51
CA PHE A 66 -6.33 9.61 -11.19
C PHE A 66 -5.14 9.53 -12.16
N PRO A 67 -5.38 9.47 -13.48
CA PRO A 67 -4.35 9.04 -14.42
C PRO A 67 -3.44 10.17 -14.93
N TRP A 68 -3.42 11.36 -14.32
CA TRP A 68 -2.62 12.48 -14.82
C TRP A 68 -1.52 12.88 -13.85
N CYS A 69 -0.40 13.33 -14.42
CA CYS A 69 0.71 13.97 -13.75
C CYS A 69 1.11 15.23 -14.52
N VAL A 70 1.65 16.24 -13.86
CA VAL A 70 2.28 17.39 -14.54
C VAL A 70 3.39 16.90 -15.45
N LYS A 71 4.26 15.99 -14.93
CA LYS A 71 5.33 15.35 -15.67
C LYS A 71 5.42 13.88 -15.27
N LYS A 72 5.53 12.97 -16.25
CA LYS A 72 5.74 11.55 -15.99
C LYS A 72 7.21 11.28 -15.68
N CYS A 73 7.48 10.68 -14.52
CA CYS A 73 8.82 10.29 -14.11
C CYS A 73 9.36 9.14 -14.97
N PRO A 74 10.68 9.10 -15.26
CA PRO A 74 11.28 8.13 -16.17
C PRO A 74 11.24 6.68 -15.66
N TYR A 75 11.05 6.46 -14.35
CA TYR A 75 10.95 5.15 -13.72
C TYR A 75 9.51 4.67 -13.53
N CYS A 76 8.50 5.55 -13.69
CA CYS A 76 7.12 5.27 -13.31
C CYS A 76 6.42 4.37 -14.33
N ASP A 77 5.95 3.19 -13.89
CA ASP A 77 5.18 2.20 -14.63
C ASP A 77 3.66 2.37 -14.46
N PHE A 78 3.23 3.21 -13.51
CA PHE A 78 1.82 3.45 -13.26
C PHE A 78 1.09 3.96 -14.52
N ASN A 79 -0.23 3.72 -14.56
CA ASN A 79 -1.08 4.26 -15.59
C ASN A 79 -1.22 5.78 -15.43
N SER A 80 -0.13 6.51 -15.67
CA SER A 80 -0.05 7.95 -15.57
C SER A 80 0.28 8.58 -16.91
N HIS A 81 -0.38 9.69 -17.22
CA HIS A 81 -0.28 10.42 -18.47
C HIS A 81 0.14 11.87 -18.18
N PRO A 82 1.11 12.43 -18.89
CA PRO A 82 1.46 13.84 -18.73
C PRO A 82 0.29 14.73 -19.15
N LEU A 83 0.06 15.80 -18.42
CA LEU A 83 -0.92 16.81 -18.77
C LEU A 83 -0.56 17.45 -20.13
N ARG A 84 -1.54 17.51 -21.03
CA ARG A 84 -1.42 18.19 -22.33
C ARG A 84 -2.42 19.36 -22.44
N ALA A 85 -3.43 19.37 -21.58
CA ALA A 85 -4.46 20.39 -21.49
C ALA A 85 -5.02 20.41 -20.06
N ALA A 86 -5.84 21.40 -19.73
CA ALA A 86 -6.58 21.43 -18.47
C ALA A 86 -7.46 20.18 -18.33
N ILE A 87 -7.55 19.65 -17.12
CA ILE A 87 -8.41 18.50 -16.81
C ILE A 87 -9.86 19.04 -16.67
N ASP A 88 -10.79 18.45 -17.40
CA ASP A 88 -12.20 18.57 -17.06
C ASP A 88 -12.48 17.72 -15.82
N GLN A 89 -12.31 18.34 -14.64
CA GLN A 89 -12.43 17.68 -13.36
C GLN A 89 -13.85 17.17 -13.13
N ASP A 90 -14.85 17.93 -13.52
CA ASP A 90 -16.26 17.59 -13.35
C ASP A 90 -16.64 16.36 -14.16
N ALA A 91 -16.29 16.33 -15.44
CA ALA A 91 -16.52 15.17 -16.29
C ALA A 91 -15.82 13.91 -15.76
N TYR A 92 -14.60 14.06 -15.19
CA TYR A 92 -13.88 12.91 -14.64
C TYR A 92 -14.50 12.39 -13.34
N ILE A 93 -14.90 13.29 -12.43
CA ILE A 93 -15.61 12.88 -11.19
C ILE A 93 -16.94 12.21 -11.53
N ASP A 94 -17.69 12.73 -12.49
CA ASP A 94 -18.92 12.08 -12.96
C ASP A 94 -18.65 10.69 -13.54
N ALA A 95 -17.57 10.53 -14.29
CA ALA A 95 -17.18 9.24 -14.82
C ALA A 95 -16.80 8.24 -13.69
N LEU A 96 -16.08 8.68 -12.66
CA LEU A 96 -15.76 7.84 -11.48
C LEU A 96 -17.04 7.39 -10.76
N LEU A 97 -18.01 8.29 -10.58
CA LEU A 97 -19.26 7.96 -9.90
C LEU A 97 -20.14 7.03 -10.76
N ARG A 98 -20.23 7.24 -12.08
CA ARG A 98 -20.90 6.29 -12.98
C ARG A 98 -20.21 4.91 -12.97
N ASP A 99 -18.88 4.90 -12.93
CA ASP A 99 -18.11 3.64 -12.86
C ASP A 99 -18.39 2.89 -11.56
N LEU A 100 -18.50 3.61 -10.43
CA LEU A 100 -18.91 3.03 -9.16
C LEU A 100 -20.34 2.47 -9.22
N ASP A 101 -21.28 3.19 -9.84
CA ASP A 101 -22.66 2.69 -10.04
C ASP A 101 -22.68 1.40 -10.84
N GLY A 102 -21.87 1.32 -11.91
CA GLY A 102 -21.71 0.13 -12.72
C GLY A 102 -21.16 -1.06 -11.93
N ASP A 103 -20.17 -0.83 -11.05
CA ASP A 103 -19.61 -1.89 -10.21
C ASP A 103 -20.57 -2.31 -9.09
N ILE A 104 -21.31 -1.37 -8.49
CA ILE A 104 -22.35 -1.67 -7.49
C ILE A 104 -23.41 -2.59 -8.09
N ALA A 105 -23.90 -2.27 -9.29
CA ALA A 105 -24.90 -3.09 -9.99
C ALA A 105 -24.33 -4.47 -10.37
N ARG A 106 -23.11 -4.49 -10.95
CA ARG A 106 -22.44 -5.71 -11.42
C ARG A 106 -22.21 -6.71 -10.30
N TYR A 107 -21.79 -6.25 -9.13
CA TYR A 107 -21.44 -7.10 -8.00
C TYR A 107 -22.55 -7.21 -6.96
N ALA A 108 -23.72 -6.66 -7.24
CA ALA A 108 -24.90 -6.66 -6.37
C ALA A 108 -24.55 -6.21 -4.93
N LEU A 109 -23.91 -5.06 -4.81
CA LEU A 109 -23.43 -4.58 -3.52
C LEU A 109 -24.53 -3.97 -2.65
N ASN A 110 -25.65 -3.55 -3.26
CA ASN A 110 -26.83 -2.91 -2.62
C ASN A 110 -28.08 -3.80 -2.72
N GLU A 111 -27.97 -5.12 -2.66
CA GLU A 111 -29.14 -6.02 -2.73
C GLU A 111 -30.16 -5.72 -1.63
N SER A 112 -31.44 -5.60 -2.03
CA SER A 112 -32.58 -5.49 -1.11
C SER A 112 -32.61 -6.69 -0.15
N GLY A 113 -32.85 -6.44 1.14
CA GLY A 113 -32.88 -7.48 2.17
C GLY A 113 -31.54 -7.92 2.72
N ARG A 114 -30.41 -7.32 2.27
CA ARG A 114 -29.09 -7.57 2.82
C ARG A 114 -28.47 -6.28 3.37
N ARG A 115 -27.66 -6.42 4.43
CA ARG A 115 -26.87 -5.29 4.94
C ARG A 115 -25.92 -4.83 3.83
N LYS A 116 -26.01 -3.54 3.45
CA LYS A 116 -25.08 -2.93 2.48
C LYS A 116 -23.64 -3.14 2.91
N ARG A 117 -22.74 -3.40 1.96
CA ARG A 117 -21.32 -3.53 2.25
C ARG A 117 -20.74 -2.15 2.60
N GLN A 118 -20.10 -2.06 3.77
CA GLN A 118 -19.48 -0.84 4.25
C GLN A 118 -18.04 -0.73 3.74
N LEU A 119 -17.64 0.47 3.31
CA LEU A 119 -16.26 0.78 2.94
C LEU A 119 -15.41 0.95 4.20
N ALA A 120 -14.31 0.19 4.29
CA ALA A 120 -13.35 0.25 5.39
C ALA A 120 -12.24 1.28 5.17
N ALA A 121 -11.91 1.59 3.90
CA ALA A 121 -10.92 2.58 3.49
C ALA A 121 -11.23 3.09 2.07
N ILE A 122 -10.85 4.33 1.79
CA ILE A 122 -10.80 4.92 0.44
C ILE A 122 -9.38 5.40 0.19
N PHE A 123 -8.85 5.10 -1.00
CA PHE A 123 -7.53 5.53 -1.42
C PHE A 123 -7.61 6.21 -2.80
N LEU A 124 -7.23 7.47 -2.85
CA LEU A 124 -7.18 8.28 -4.06
C LEU A 124 -5.72 8.33 -4.52
N GLY A 125 -5.40 7.67 -5.64
CA GLY A 125 -4.02 7.48 -6.07
C GLY A 125 -3.83 7.37 -7.58
N GLY A 126 -2.61 7.01 -7.98
CA GLY A 126 -2.26 6.70 -9.37
C GLY A 126 -1.25 7.63 -9.99
N GLY A 127 -1.67 8.63 -10.75
CA GLY A 127 -0.82 9.72 -11.22
C GLY A 127 -0.63 10.77 -10.11
N THR A 128 -1.47 11.78 -10.08
CA THR A 128 -1.42 12.86 -9.08
C THR A 128 -2.86 13.32 -8.76
N PRO A 129 -3.52 12.71 -7.78
CA PRO A 129 -4.89 13.10 -7.38
C PRO A 129 -4.99 14.55 -6.93
N SER A 130 -3.95 15.12 -6.35
CA SER A 130 -3.88 16.52 -5.90
C SER A 130 -3.89 17.57 -7.03
N LEU A 131 -3.92 17.14 -8.29
CA LEU A 131 -4.25 18.00 -9.44
C LEU A 131 -5.74 18.35 -9.51
N PHE A 132 -6.58 17.64 -8.78
CA PHE A 132 -8.01 17.92 -8.68
C PHE A 132 -8.26 18.81 -7.47
N SER A 133 -9.13 19.81 -7.64
CA SER A 133 -9.50 20.71 -6.57
C SER A 133 -10.13 19.98 -5.38
N ALA A 134 -10.02 20.54 -4.20
CA ALA A 134 -10.66 20.01 -3.00
C ALA A 134 -12.20 19.95 -3.16
N ALA A 135 -12.80 20.86 -3.92
CA ALA A 135 -14.22 20.83 -4.26
C ALA A 135 -14.59 19.59 -5.09
N ALA A 136 -13.78 19.25 -6.11
CA ALA A 136 -13.96 18.06 -6.94
C ALA A 136 -13.77 16.78 -6.11
N ILE A 137 -12.73 16.70 -5.28
CA ILE A 137 -12.50 15.58 -4.36
C ILE A 137 -13.67 15.45 -3.37
N GLY A 138 -14.14 16.56 -2.79
CA GLY A 138 -15.30 16.56 -1.89
C GLY A 138 -16.58 16.07 -2.57
N ARG A 139 -16.81 16.45 -3.83
CA ARG A 139 -17.93 15.94 -4.64
C ARG A 139 -17.82 14.42 -4.85
N LEU A 140 -16.63 13.92 -5.16
CA LEU A 140 -16.40 12.47 -5.27
C LEU A 140 -16.69 11.75 -3.95
N LEU A 141 -16.14 12.23 -2.83
CA LEU A 141 -16.28 11.56 -1.53
C LEU A 141 -17.74 11.55 -1.05
N ARG A 142 -18.49 12.66 -1.23
CA ARG A 142 -19.94 12.68 -0.97
C ARG A 142 -20.67 11.68 -1.86
N GLY A 143 -20.43 11.71 -3.18
CA GLY A 143 -21.07 10.80 -4.11
C GLY A 143 -20.76 9.31 -3.83
N ILE A 144 -19.58 8.99 -3.31
CA ILE A 144 -19.27 7.63 -2.82
C ILE A 144 -20.11 7.31 -1.58
N GLY A 145 -20.19 8.24 -0.61
CA GLY A 145 -20.96 8.07 0.63
C GLY A 145 -22.47 7.88 0.40
N ASP A 146 -23.04 8.54 -0.61
CA ASP A 146 -24.44 8.39 -1.02
C ASP A 146 -24.72 6.97 -1.56
N ARG A 147 -23.74 6.32 -2.14
CA ARG A 147 -23.85 5.00 -2.79
C ARG A 147 -23.54 3.83 -1.84
N LEU A 148 -22.48 3.96 -1.04
CA LEU A 148 -21.98 2.93 -0.15
C LEU A 148 -21.74 3.48 1.25
N PRO A 149 -22.23 2.80 2.31
CA PRO A 149 -21.98 3.22 3.69
C PRO A 149 -20.48 3.29 3.99
N LEU A 150 -20.06 4.33 4.68
CA LEU A 150 -18.69 4.49 5.14
C LEU A 150 -18.55 3.97 6.57
N ALA A 151 -17.45 3.29 6.88
CA ALA A 151 -17.14 2.88 8.25
C ALA A 151 -16.95 4.10 9.15
N ARG A 152 -17.36 4.01 10.41
CA ARG A 152 -17.06 5.05 11.39
C ARG A 152 -15.53 5.25 11.48
N GLY A 153 -15.07 6.48 11.29
CA GLY A 153 -13.65 6.81 11.27
C GLY A 153 -12.89 6.15 10.12
N ILE A 154 -13.53 6.03 8.94
CA ILE A 154 -12.91 5.53 7.71
C ILE A 154 -11.60 6.29 7.41
N GLU A 155 -10.58 5.56 6.93
CA GLU A 155 -9.36 6.18 6.42
C GLU A 155 -9.58 6.57 4.95
N ILE A 156 -9.37 7.85 4.66
CA ILE A 156 -9.46 8.42 3.31
C ILE A 156 -8.11 9.03 2.97
N THR A 157 -7.34 8.34 2.11
CA THR A 157 -6.00 8.75 1.70
C THR A 157 -6.05 9.52 0.38
N LEU A 158 -5.27 10.61 0.30
CA LEU A 158 -4.95 11.32 -0.94
C LEU A 158 -3.44 11.27 -1.19
N GLU A 159 -3.02 10.82 -2.37
CA GLU A 159 -1.65 10.97 -2.83
C GLU A 159 -1.42 12.38 -3.38
N ALA A 160 -0.26 12.97 -3.06
CA ALA A 160 0.17 14.26 -3.54
C ALA A 160 1.68 14.30 -3.77
N ASN A 161 2.14 15.16 -4.67
CA ASN A 161 3.56 15.46 -4.82
C ASN A 161 3.92 16.74 -4.06
N PRO A 162 5.12 16.85 -3.49
CA PRO A 162 5.59 18.10 -2.95
C PRO A 162 5.87 19.09 -4.10
N GLY A 163 5.09 20.14 -4.24
CA GLY A 163 5.32 21.17 -5.29
C GLY A 163 4.18 22.17 -5.34
N GLY A 164 4.47 23.45 -5.47
CA GLY A 164 3.51 24.55 -5.30
C GLY A 164 2.37 24.64 -6.31
N VAL A 165 2.34 23.77 -7.32
CA VAL A 165 1.27 23.75 -8.34
C VAL A 165 0.10 22.84 -7.94
N GLU A 166 0.33 21.94 -6.96
CA GLU A 166 -0.57 20.81 -6.69
C GLU A 166 -1.32 20.94 -5.36
N HIS A 167 -0.95 21.88 -4.46
CA HIS A 167 -1.46 21.85 -3.08
C HIS A 167 -1.68 23.22 -2.46
N ASP A 168 -2.34 24.10 -3.14
CA ASP A 168 -2.59 25.42 -2.56
C ASP A 168 -3.39 25.39 -1.27
N ASP A 169 -4.11 24.27 -0.97
CA ASP A 169 -4.93 24.20 0.23
C ASP A 169 -5.15 22.78 0.77
N PHE A 170 -4.20 22.28 1.58
CA PHE A 170 -4.42 21.04 2.33
C PHE A 170 -5.61 21.15 3.31
N ALA A 171 -5.93 22.34 3.82
CA ALA A 171 -7.08 22.54 4.70
C ALA A 171 -8.38 22.28 3.96
N ALA A 172 -8.48 22.68 2.67
CA ALA A 172 -9.65 22.37 1.86
C ALA A 172 -9.80 20.86 1.60
N TYR A 173 -8.72 20.12 1.34
CA TYR A 173 -8.79 18.65 1.25
C TYR A 173 -9.19 18.01 2.58
N ARG A 174 -8.73 18.56 3.71
CA ARG A 174 -9.14 18.12 5.05
C ARG A 174 -10.63 18.35 5.26
N ALA A 175 -11.13 19.52 4.92
CA ALA A 175 -12.56 19.88 4.98
C ALA A 175 -13.40 19.02 4.02
N ALA A 176 -12.88 18.64 2.85
CA ALA A 176 -13.52 17.73 1.91
C ALA A 176 -13.65 16.29 2.44
N GLY A 177 -12.97 15.94 3.55
CA GLY A 177 -13.06 14.62 4.18
C GLY A 177 -11.81 13.76 4.07
N VAL A 178 -10.74 14.21 3.39
CA VAL A 178 -9.44 13.53 3.40
C VAL A 178 -8.86 13.58 4.80
N ASN A 179 -8.35 12.44 5.32
CA ASN A 179 -7.81 12.37 6.68
C ASN A 179 -6.44 11.69 6.76
N ARG A 180 -5.88 11.30 5.61
CA ARG A 180 -4.52 10.81 5.46
C ARG A 180 -3.92 11.36 4.17
N LEU A 181 -2.66 11.83 4.22
CA LEU A 181 -1.90 12.25 3.04
C LEU A 181 -0.73 11.29 2.80
N SER A 182 -0.42 11.04 1.52
CA SER A 182 0.79 10.33 1.09
C SER A 182 1.58 11.26 0.18
N LEU A 183 2.74 11.74 0.65
CA LEU A 183 3.58 12.68 -0.09
C LEU A 183 4.75 11.96 -0.73
N GLY A 184 4.85 12.06 -2.06
CA GLY A 184 5.91 11.45 -2.86
C GLY A 184 7.23 12.24 -2.78
N ALA A 185 7.91 12.24 -1.64
CA ALA A 185 9.19 12.93 -1.42
C ALA A 185 10.30 12.34 -2.27
N GLN A 186 10.42 11.03 -2.30
CA GLN A 186 11.38 10.19 -3.01
C GLN A 186 12.83 10.32 -2.51
N SER A 187 13.36 11.53 -2.32
CA SER A 187 14.68 11.85 -1.77
C SER A 187 14.68 13.25 -1.19
N PHE A 188 15.62 13.55 -0.30
CA PHE A 188 15.92 14.90 0.20
C PHE A 188 17.23 15.47 -0.41
N GLU A 189 17.78 14.80 -1.42
CA GLU A 189 18.92 15.25 -2.20
C GLU A 189 18.43 15.72 -3.58
N ASP A 190 18.50 17.03 -3.87
CA ASP A 190 17.99 17.62 -5.11
C ASP A 190 18.64 17.01 -6.37
N ALA A 191 19.92 16.63 -6.29
CA ALA A 191 20.61 15.93 -7.36
C ALA A 191 20.00 14.55 -7.67
N GLN A 192 19.48 13.84 -6.66
CA GLN A 192 18.77 12.57 -6.87
C GLN A 192 17.36 12.81 -7.41
N LEU A 193 16.66 13.84 -6.91
CA LEU A 193 15.34 14.23 -7.45
C LEU A 193 15.44 14.58 -8.94
N ALA A 194 16.46 15.31 -9.35
CA ALA A 194 16.71 15.63 -10.75
C ALA A 194 16.93 14.37 -11.61
N LYS A 195 17.72 13.40 -11.14
CA LYS A 195 17.92 12.10 -11.82
C LYS A 195 16.62 11.29 -11.94
N LEU A 196 15.75 11.38 -10.93
CA LEU A 196 14.42 10.77 -10.95
C LEU A 196 13.41 11.53 -11.82
N GLY A 197 13.82 12.66 -12.42
CA GLY A 197 12.94 13.50 -13.23
C GLY A 197 11.84 14.21 -12.44
N ARG A 198 12.03 14.35 -11.10
CA ARG A 198 11.12 15.08 -10.23
C ARG A 198 11.24 16.58 -10.48
N ILE A 199 10.13 17.29 -10.27
CA ILE A 199 10.04 18.74 -10.50
C ILE A 199 10.09 19.55 -9.21
N HIS A 200 9.98 18.88 -8.06
CA HIS A 200 10.08 19.48 -6.72
C HIS A 200 11.48 19.33 -6.14
N SER A 201 11.81 20.18 -5.18
CA SER A 201 13.03 20.15 -4.38
C SER A 201 12.79 19.50 -3.00
N ALA A 202 13.87 19.23 -2.27
CA ALA A 202 13.80 18.79 -0.87
C ALA A 202 13.08 19.83 0.02
N ASP A 203 13.26 21.12 -0.25
CA ASP A 203 12.59 22.19 0.49
C ASP A 203 11.11 22.26 0.18
N ASP A 204 10.67 21.94 -1.04
CA ASP A 204 9.25 21.79 -1.35
C ASP A 204 8.62 20.68 -0.49
N THR A 205 9.33 19.57 -0.29
CA THR A 205 8.86 18.49 0.59
C THR A 205 8.70 18.97 2.03
N ARG A 206 9.67 19.74 2.55
CA ARG A 206 9.60 20.31 3.91
C ARG A 206 8.41 21.25 4.05
N ARG A 207 8.21 22.15 3.08
CA ARG A 207 7.09 23.08 3.05
C ARG A 207 5.74 22.33 2.97
N ALA A 208 5.63 21.31 2.11
CA ALA A 208 4.41 20.52 1.99
C ALA A 208 4.05 19.81 3.30
N VAL A 209 5.02 19.24 4.02
CA VAL A 209 4.79 18.63 5.33
C VAL A 209 4.35 19.66 6.37
N ALA A 210 4.97 20.85 6.39
CA ALA A 210 4.57 21.92 7.31
C ALA A 210 3.14 22.40 7.02
N ALA A 211 2.79 22.59 5.74
CA ALA A 211 1.45 23.00 5.32
C ALA A 211 0.40 21.91 5.66
N ALA A 212 0.71 20.62 5.43
CA ALA A 212 -0.16 19.51 5.79
C ALA A 212 -0.46 19.49 7.31
N ARG A 213 0.55 19.73 8.14
CA ARG A 213 0.35 19.82 9.60
C ARG A 213 -0.45 21.01 10.03
N ALA A 214 -0.17 22.19 9.46
CA ALA A 214 -0.96 23.40 9.72
C ALA A 214 -2.44 23.18 9.36
N ALA A 215 -2.73 22.35 8.34
CA ALA A 215 -4.06 21.92 7.96
C ALA A 215 -4.66 20.79 8.86
N GLY A 216 -3.96 20.35 9.90
CA GLY A 216 -4.44 19.34 10.85
C GLY A 216 -4.31 17.87 10.38
N PHE A 217 -3.36 17.57 9.48
CA PHE A 217 -3.05 16.18 9.10
C PHE A 217 -2.00 15.58 10.03
N ASP A 218 -2.44 14.73 10.97
CA ASP A 218 -1.56 13.91 11.82
C ASP A 218 -1.14 12.62 11.13
N ASN A 219 -2.01 12.06 10.27
CA ASN A 219 -1.74 10.83 9.52
C ASN A 219 -1.09 11.16 8.17
N LEU A 220 0.22 11.35 8.21
CA LEU A 220 1.05 11.71 7.06
C LEU A 220 2.03 10.58 6.73
N ASN A 221 2.08 10.18 5.48
CA ASN A 221 3.09 9.29 4.92
C ASN A 221 4.08 10.07 4.06
N LEU A 222 5.36 9.71 4.15
CA LEU A 222 6.39 10.12 3.20
C LEU A 222 6.88 8.89 2.43
N ASP A 223 6.84 8.97 1.11
CA ASP A 223 7.43 7.98 0.23
C ASP A 223 8.89 8.34 -0.04
N LEU A 224 9.80 7.41 0.24
CA LEU A 224 11.24 7.54 -0.04
C LEU A 224 11.69 6.37 -0.90
N MET A 225 12.63 6.65 -1.79
CA MET A 225 13.25 5.65 -2.65
C MET A 225 14.70 5.42 -2.24
N HIS A 226 15.16 4.17 -2.34
CA HIS A 226 16.57 3.80 -2.18
C HIS A 226 17.04 2.97 -3.37
N GLY A 227 18.36 2.74 -3.46
CA GLY A 227 18.94 2.12 -4.64
C GLY A 227 18.98 3.05 -5.85
N LEU A 228 19.01 4.36 -5.63
CA LEU A 228 19.00 5.38 -6.67
C LEU A 228 20.34 5.41 -7.45
N PRO A 229 20.37 5.99 -8.67
CA PRO A 229 21.59 6.07 -9.48
C PRO A 229 22.75 6.72 -8.74
N GLY A 230 23.81 5.93 -8.47
CA GLY A 230 25.01 6.35 -7.75
C GLY A 230 24.83 6.58 -6.24
N GLN A 231 23.68 6.23 -5.66
CA GLN A 231 23.41 6.38 -4.23
C GLN A 231 24.29 5.43 -3.40
N THR A 232 24.83 5.94 -2.29
CA THR A 232 25.53 5.15 -1.28
C THR A 232 24.59 4.83 -0.10
N THR A 233 25.00 3.91 0.78
CA THR A 233 24.25 3.60 2.01
C THR A 233 24.16 4.82 2.94
N ALA A 234 25.20 5.67 2.97
CA ALA A 234 25.19 6.91 3.73
C ALA A 234 24.19 7.93 3.17
N ASP A 235 24.08 8.02 1.83
CA ASP A 235 23.11 8.92 1.17
C ASP A 235 21.68 8.47 1.51
N ALA A 236 21.38 7.19 1.40
CA ALA A 236 20.08 6.64 1.80
C ALA A 236 19.77 6.88 3.28
N GLY A 237 20.79 6.81 4.14
CA GLY A 237 20.69 7.16 5.56
C GLY A 237 20.31 8.63 5.77
N ARG A 238 20.97 9.57 5.06
CA ARG A 238 20.62 11.01 5.13
C ARG A 238 19.19 11.30 4.67
N ASP A 239 18.72 10.63 3.61
CA ASP A 239 17.32 10.74 3.18
C ASP A 239 16.35 10.29 4.29
N LEU A 240 16.67 9.17 4.96
CA LEU A 240 15.86 8.69 6.09
C LEU A 240 15.90 9.69 7.26
N ASP A 241 17.07 10.19 7.64
CA ASP A 241 17.22 11.11 8.76
C ASP A 241 16.45 12.42 8.50
N ALA A 242 16.49 12.94 7.28
CA ALA A 242 15.71 14.10 6.87
C ALA A 242 14.19 13.84 6.97
N ALA A 243 13.73 12.66 6.54
CA ALA A 243 12.33 12.29 6.69
C ALA A 243 11.92 12.12 8.15
N LEU A 244 12.78 11.50 8.99
CA LEU A 244 12.54 11.31 10.41
C LEU A 244 12.47 12.64 11.17
N ALA A 245 13.28 13.63 10.79
CA ALA A 245 13.23 14.98 11.36
C ALA A 245 11.87 15.66 11.12
N LEU A 246 11.18 15.30 10.04
CA LEU A 246 9.80 15.72 9.75
C LEU A 246 8.75 14.91 10.54
N ALA A 247 9.14 13.91 11.31
CA ALA A 247 8.32 13.08 12.20
C ALA A 247 6.98 12.59 11.60
N PRO A 248 6.91 12.04 10.38
CA PRO A 248 5.66 11.56 9.80
C PRO A 248 5.07 10.42 10.64
N ALA A 249 3.77 10.13 10.47
CA ALA A 249 3.13 8.98 11.12
C ALA A 249 3.50 7.64 10.44
N HIS A 250 3.88 7.71 9.18
CA HIS A 250 4.12 6.57 8.30
C HIS A 250 5.25 6.88 7.31
N LEU A 251 6.02 5.85 6.94
CA LEU A 251 7.07 5.90 5.92
C LEU A 251 6.87 4.75 4.94
N SER A 252 7.01 5.02 3.66
CA SER A 252 7.12 4.02 2.61
C SER A 252 8.54 4.09 2.03
N LEU A 253 9.32 3.02 2.18
CA LEU A 253 10.71 2.93 1.73
C LEU A 253 10.79 1.97 0.56
N TYR A 254 10.81 2.50 -0.67
CA TYR A 254 10.80 1.71 -1.90
C TYR A 254 12.20 1.56 -2.48
N GLN A 255 12.53 0.36 -2.96
CA GLN A 255 13.67 0.16 -3.83
C GLN A 255 13.32 0.63 -5.24
N LEU A 256 14.22 1.39 -5.88
CA LEU A 256 14.09 1.69 -7.31
C LEU A 256 14.25 0.40 -8.12
N THR A 257 13.21 0.04 -8.87
CA THR A 257 13.20 -1.06 -9.84
C THR A 257 13.07 -0.51 -11.26
N ILE A 258 13.67 -1.21 -12.22
CA ILE A 258 13.56 -0.85 -13.65
C ILE A 258 12.41 -1.64 -14.24
N GLU A 259 11.26 -1.01 -14.31
CA GLU A 259 10.04 -1.65 -14.82
C GLU A 259 9.94 -1.59 -16.34
N PRO A 260 9.41 -2.64 -16.99
CA PRO A 260 9.18 -2.66 -18.43
C PRO A 260 8.36 -1.45 -18.91
N HIS A 261 8.58 -1.04 -20.14
CA HIS A 261 7.88 0.08 -20.81
C HIS A 261 8.14 1.48 -20.21
N THR A 262 9.05 1.61 -19.24
CA THR A 262 9.49 2.91 -18.71
C THR A 262 10.61 3.53 -19.53
N ALA A 263 10.90 4.83 -19.29
CA ALA A 263 12.07 5.46 -19.93
C ALA A 263 13.39 4.86 -19.38
N PHE A 264 13.43 4.52 -18.09
CA PHE A 264 14.57 3.83 -17.49
C PHE A 264 14.80 2.44 -18.04
N HIS A 265 13.74 1.70 -18.44
CA HIS A 265 13.90 0.43 -19.13
C HIS A 265 14.57 0.58 -20.50
N ARG A 266 14.22 1.63 -21.26
CA ARG A 266 14.84 1.91 -22.56
C ARG A 266 16.28 2.42 -22.46
N ARG A 267 16.60 3.17 -21.39
CA ARG A 267 17.93 3.71 -21.11
C ARG A 267 18.20 3.58 -19.61
N PRO A 268 18.64 2.40 -19.16
CA PRO A 268 18.80 2.13 -17.73
C PRO A 268 19.91 3.01 -17.12
N PRO A 269 19.65 3.69 -16.01
CA PRO A 269 20.71 4.35 -15.27
C PRO A 269 21.59 3.31 -14.58
N ARG A 270 22.83 3.69 -14.26
CA ARG A 270 23.71 2.82 -13.47
C ARG A 270 23.25 2.79 -12.02
N LEU A 271 22.67 1.67 -11.59
CA LEU A 271 22.22 1.44 -10.22
C LEU A 271 23.32 0.81 -9.35
N PRO A 272 23.23 0.93 -8.01
CA PRO A 272 24.05 0.14 -7.08
C PRO A 272 23.83 -1.38 -7.30
N ASN A 273 24.84 -2.18 -6.99
CA ASN A 273 24.72 -3.64 -7.04
C ASN A 273 23.81 -4.19 -5.92
N ALA A 274 23.42 -5.46 -6.01
CA ALA A 274 22.49 -6.09 -5.09
C ALA A 274 22.95 -6.03 -3.63
N ASP A 275 24.25 -6.22 -3.35
CA ASP A 275 24.78 -6.18 -2.00
C ASP A 275 24.64 -4.79 -1.37
N ARG A 276 24.98 -3.74 -2.11
CA ARG A 276 24.79 -2.35 -1.66
C ARG A 276 23.32 -2.01 -1.43
N ILE A 277 22.42 -2.47 -2.29
CA ILE A 277 20.98 -2.28 -2.10
C ILE A 277 20.51 -2.99 -0.82
N LEU A 278 20.99 -4.21 -0.57
CA LEU A 278 20.68 -4.94 0.65
C LEU A 278 21.21 -4.23 1.90
N ASP A 279 22.39 -3.65 1.84
CA ASP A 279 22.96 -2.86 2.95
C ASP A 279 22.19 -1.58 3.20
N MET A 280 21.74 -0.87 2.14
CA MET A 280 20.82 0.25 2.27
C MET A 280 19.53 -0.16 2.95
N GLN A 281 18.90 -1.25 2.50
CA GLN A 281 17.64 -1.76 3.08
C GLN A 281 17.80 -2.11 4.56
N ARG A 282 18.92 -2.74 4.95
CA ARG A 282 19.23 -3.06 6.35
C ARG A 282 19.41 -1.80 7.19
N ALA A 283 20.18 -0.83 6.69
CA ALA A 283 20.43 0.44 7.37
C ALA A 283 19.13 1.24 7.56
N LEU A 284 18.31 1.37 6.52
CA LEU A 284 17.01 2.06 6.55
C LEU A 284 16.04 1.38 7.53
N THR A 285 15.96 0.03 7.50
CA THR A 285 15.09 -0.72 8.41
C THR A 285 15.52 -0.52 9.86
N ALA A 286 16.82 -0.60 10.15
CA ALA A 286 17.37 -0.39 11.49
C ALA A 286 17.18 1.07 11.95
N GLY A 287 17.40 2.05 11.07
CA GLY A 287 17.20 3.48 11.35
C GLY A 287 15.74 3.79 11.70
N ALA A 288 14.80 3.34 10.86
CA ALA A 288 13.38 3.51 11.11
C ALA A 288 12.93 2.85 12.44
N ALA A 289 13.45 1.64 12.73
CA ALA A 289 13.15 0.95 13.99
C ALA A 289 13.65 1.70 15.22
N ARG A 290 14.88 2.25 15.19
CA ARG A 290 15.41 3.10 16.27
C ARG A 290 14.57 4.35 16.51
N ALA A 291 13.97 4.90 15.46
CA ALA A 291 13.06 6.05 15.53
C ALA A 291 11.62 5.68 15.93
N GLY A 292 11.36 4.43 16.32
CA GLY A 292 10.05 3.97 16.82
C GLY A 292 9.06 3.54 15.72
N TYR A 293 9.49 3.44 14.47
CA TYR A 293 8.64 2.91 13.39
C TYR A 293 8.75 1.39 13.31
N ARG A 294 7.63 0.73 13.10
CA ARG A 294 7.58 -0.72 12.90
C ARG A 294 7.24 -1.02 11.46
N ARG A 295 8.11 -1.78 10.79
CA ARG A 295 7.78 -2.36 9.49
C ARG A 295 6.59 -3.29 9.66
N TYR A 296 5.57 -3.20 8.81
CA TYR A 296 4.41 -4.07 8.88
C TYR A 296 4.13 -4.83 7.58
N GLU A 297 4.73 -4.39 6.46
CA GLU A 297 4.74 -5.06 5.16
C GLU A 297 6.04 -4.74 4.41
N VAL A 298 6.17 -5.12 3.12
CA VAL A 298 7.43 -5.09 2.35
C VAL A 298 8.16 -3.75 2.41
N SER A 299 7.44 -2.64 2.21
CA SER A 299 8.02 -1.30 2.10
C SER A 299 7.49 -0.31 3.13
N SER A 300 6.46 -0.65 3.90
CA SER A 300 5.77 0.29 4.77
C SER A 300 6.15 0.15 6.24
N TYR A 301 6.42 1.30 6.85
CA TYR A 301 6.78 1.47 8.26
C TYR A 301 5.83 2.47 8.90
N ALA A 302 5.36 2.18 10.10
CA ALA A 302 4.41 3.05 10.78
C ALA A 302 4.71 3.18 12.27
N ARG A 303 4.34 4.32 12.85
CA ARG A 303 4.20 4.46 14.29
C ARG A 303 3.05 3.58 14.80
N PRO A 304 3.02 3.21 16.08
CA PRO A 304 1.91 2.44 16.65
C PRO A 304 0.55 3.07 16.31
N GLY A 305 -0.39 2.25 15.81
CA GLY A 305 -1.74 2.70 15.42
C GLY A 305 -1.85 3.36 14.03
N MET A 306 -0.73 3.68 13.34
CA MET A 306 -0.71 4.47 12.10
C MET A 306 -0.49 3.65 10.82
N ARG A 307 -0.72 2.34 10.86
CA ARG A 307 -0.65 1.47 9.66
C ARG A 307 -1.74 1.85 8.67
N CYS A 308 -1.41 1.96 7.39
CA CYS A 308 -2.37 2.25 6.33
C CYS A 308 -3.44 1.13 6.23
N ARG A 309 -4.71 1.50 6.41
CA ARG A 309 -5.82 0.53 6.40
C ARG A 309 -6.09 -0.03 5.02
N HIS A 310 -5.92 0.78 3.97
CA HIS A 310 -6.03 0.32 2.59
C HIS A 310 -4.99 -0.75 2.28
N ASN A 311 -3.71 -0.52 2.61
CA ASN A 311 -2.63 -1.49 2.42
C ASN A 311 -2.89 -2.78 3.20
N LEU A 312 -3.30 -2.67 4.48
CA LEU A 312 -3.64 -3.84 5.29
C LEU A 312 -4.83 -4.63 4.72
N ASN A 313 -5.85 -3.95 4.16
CA ASN A 313 -6.96 -4.63 3.49
C ASN A 313 -6.45 -5.44 2.30
N TYR A 314 -5.60 -4.84 1.47
CA TYR A 314 -5.00 -5.48 0.32
C TYR A 314 -4.17 -6.72 0.73
N TRP A 315 -3.24 -6.56 1.66
CA TRP A 315 -2.35 -7.65 2.10
C TRP A 315 -3.09 -8.76 2.86
N ARG A 316 -4.23 -8.49 3.47
CA ARG A 316 -5.11 -9.49 4.09
C ARG A 316 -6.10 -10.10 3.11
N PHE A 317 -5.87 -9.91 1.82
CA PHE A 317 -6.73 -10.41 0.76
C PHE A 317 -8.19 -9.97 0.91
N GLY A 318 -8.39 -8.72 1.38
CA GLY A 318 -9.70 -8.08 1.44
C GLY A 318 -10.21 -7.72 0.04
N ASP A 319 -11.50 -7.43 -0.07
CA ASP A 319 -12.08 -6.95 -1.32
C ASP A 319 -11.78 -5.47 -1.53
N TYR A 320 -11.64 -5.07 -2.78
CA TYR A 320 -11.54 -3.66 -3.14
C TYR A 320 -12.16 -3.40 -4.51
N LEU A 321 -12.88 -2.28 -4.61
CA LEU A 321 -13.35 -1.73 -5.86
C LEU A 321 -12.25 -0.84 -6.43
N GLY A 322 -12.02 -0.95 -7.73
CA GLY A 322 -11.13 -0.06 -8.48
C GLY A 322 -11.93 0.73 -9.50
N ILE A 323 -12.07 2.04 -9.32
CA ILE A 323 -12.71 2.96 -10.26
C ILE A 323 -11.67 3.90 -10.87
N GLY A 324 -11.90 4.32 -12.10
CA GLY A 324 -10.96 5.20 -12.81
C GLY A 324 -10.16 4.48 -13.91
N ALA A 325 -9.56 5.27 -14.79
CA ALA A 325 -8.83 4.76 -15.95
C ALA A 325 -7.62 3.89 -15.54
N GLY A 326 -7.64 2.61 -15.87
CA GLY A 326 -6.59 1.66 -15.52
C GLY A 326 -6.66 1.13 -14.09
N ALA A 327 -7.72 1.43 -13.33
CA ALA A 327 -7.91 0.87 -12.00
C ALA A 327 -8.15 -0.64 -12.06
N HIS A 328 -7.63 -1.33 -11.05
CA HIS A 328 -7.86 -2.76 -10.84
C HIS A 328 -8.75 -2.97 -9.60
N GLY A 329 -9.55 -4.02 -9.62
CA GLY A 329 -10.36 -4.43 -8.49
C GLY A 329 -10.30 -5.93 -8.24
N LYS A 330 -10.59 -6.32 -7.00
CA LYS A 330 -10.77 -7.72 -6.57
C LYS A 330 -12.01 -7.80 -5.69
N ILE A 331 -12.95 -8.68 -6.03
CA ILE A 331 -14.21 -8.78 -5.34
C ILE A 331 -14.63 -10.24 -5.13
N THR A 332 -15.08 -10.55 -3.92
CA THR A 332 -15.75 -11.82 -3.60
C THR A 332 -17.22 -11.70 -3.97
N VAL A 333 -17.63 -12.42 -4.99
CA VAL A 333 -18.96 -12.32 -5.61
C VAL A 333 -20.00 -12.97 -4.73
N GLY A 334 -21.13 -12.30 -4.50
CA GLY A 334 -22.29 -12.87 -3.81
C GLY A 334 -23.09 -13.82 -4.70
N ALA A 335 -23.94 -14.64 -4.08
CA ALA A 335 -24.79 -15.62 -4.79
C ALA A 335 -25.77 -14.98 -5.81
N ALA A 336 -26.08 -13.70 -5.66
CA ALA A 336 -27.06 -12.98 -6.49
C ALA A 336 -26.44 -12.04 -7.52
N ALA A 337 -25.11 -12.02 -7.69
CA ALA A 337 -24.51 -11.22 -8.75
C ALA A 337 -24.87 -11.77 -10.15
N PRO A 338 -25.14 -10.90 -11.15
CA PRO A 338 -25.47 -11.33 -12.51
C PRO A 338 -24.42 -12.28 -13.08
N ARG A 339 -24.88 -13.33 -13.76
CA ARG A 339 -24.05 -14.46 -14.19
C ARG A 339 -23.29 -14.24 -15.50
N GLN A 340 -23.42 -13.07 -16.15
CA GLN A 340 -22.83 -12.83 -17.47
C GLN A 340 -21.86 -11.64 -17.43
N PHE A 341 -20.60 -11.94 -17.63
CA PHE A 341 -19.59 -10.96 -18.05
C PHE A 341 -19.38 -11.14 -19.53
N PRO A 342 -19.53 -10.13 -20.39
CA PRO A 342 -19.10 -10.27 -21.75
C PRO A 342 -17.61 -10.61 -21.74
N PRO A 343 -17.15 -11.59 -22.53
CA PRO A 343 -15.72 -11.81 -22.70
C PRO A 343 -15.12 -10.53 -23.26
N GLY A 344 -14.26 -9.90 -22.47
CA GLY A 344 -13.48 -8.77 -22.95
C GLY A 344 -12.55 -9.26 -24.08
N PRO A 345 -12.28 -8.44 -25.11
CA PRO A 345 -11.30 -8.80 -26.13
C PRO A 345 -9.97 -9.06 -25.42
N LEU A 346 -9.37 -10.21 -25.72
CA LEU A 346 -8.00 -10.55 -25.33
C LEU A 346 -7.07 -9.40 -25.75
N PRO A 347 -6.07 -9.02 -24.95
CA PRO A 347 -5.06 -8.10 -25.42
C PRO A 347 -4.40 -8.71 -26.67
N PRO A 348 -4.03 -7.91 -27.68
CA PRO A 348 -3.38 -8.43 -28.88
C PRO A 348 -2.08 -9.14 -28.46
N THR A 349 -1.98 -10.42 -28.82
CA THR A 349 -0.74 -11.17 -28.71
C THR A 349 0.29 -10.46 -29.57
N SER A 350 1.29 -9.85 -28.95
CA SER A 350 2.45 -9.32 -29.67
C SER A 350 3.24 -10.52 -30.21
N GLY A 351 2.94 -10.93 -31.41
CA GLY A 351 3.76 -11.85 -32.18
C GLY A 351 5.08 -11.17 -32.53
N GLY A 352 6.13 -11.51 -31.81
CA GLY A 352 7.50 -11.11 -32.06
C GLY A 352 8.42 -12.29 -31.72
N ARG A 353 8.85 -13.04 -32.76
CA ARG A 353 9.91 -14.05 -32.63
C ARG A 353 11.23 -13.34 -32.32
N GLY A 354 11.69 -13.43 -31.08
CA GLY A 354 13.04 -13.07 -30.65
C GLY A 354 13.58 -14.15 -29.73
N LYS A 355 14.78 -14.65 -30.06
CA LYS A 355 15.52 -15.70 -29.35
C LYS A 355 15.76 -15.28 -27.88
N PRO A 356 15.83 -16.24 -26.94
CA PRO A 356 16.07 -15.92 -25.53
C PRO A 356 17.55 -15.65 -25.26
N ASP A 357 17.86 -14.49 -24.74
CA ASP A 357 19.12 -14.22 -24.05
C ASP A 357 18.95 -14.47 -22.54
N ALA A 358 19.90 -15.22 -21.98
CA ALA A 358 19.93 -15.63 -20.60
C ALA A 358 20.35 -14.49 -19.67
N GLY A 359 19.63 -14.33 -18.58
CA GLY A 359 20.12 -13.68 -17.35
C GLY A 359 19.48 -12.34 -17.03
N THR A 360 18.37 -12.38 -16.29
CA THR A 360 18.02 -11.41 -15.22
C THR A 360 16.78 -11.91 -14.49
N ALA A 361 16.78 -11.76 -13.16
CA ALA A 361 15.71 -12.21 -12.25
C ALA A 361 14.34 -11.56 -12.55
N PRO A 362 13.22 -12.28 -12.35
CA PRO A 362 11.91 -11.82 -12.77
C PRO A 362 11.29 -10.83 -11.77
N ALA A 363 10.84 -9.70 -12.31
CA ALA A 363 9.88 -8.82 -11.66
C ALA A 363 8.54 -9.57 -11.42
N ALA A 364 7.90 -9.29 -10.28
CA ALA A 364 6.69 -9.93 -9.79
C ALA A 364 5.42 -9.57 -10.57
N GLU A 365 5.42 -9.74 -11.89
CA GLU A 365 4.23 -9.64 -12.77
C GLU A 365 4.40 -10.46 -14.05
N ARG A 366 4.79 -11.73 -13.97
CA ARG A 366 4.63 -12.65 -15.10
C ARG A 366 3.66 -13.76 -14.73
N GLY A 367 2.39 -13.46 -14.91
CA GLY A 367 1.32 -14.42 -14.96
C GLY A 367 0.60 -14.41 -16.31
N ASP A 368 1.30 -14.20 -17.42
CA ASP A 368 0.77 -14.43 -18.76
C ASP A 368 1.18 -15.84 -19.23
N GLY A 369 0.85 -16.83 -18.40
CA GLY A 369 0.78 -18.22 -18.83
C GLY A 369 -0.35 -18.38 -19.83
N ASN A 370 0.00 -18.82 -21.03
CA ASN A 370 -0.90 -19.18 -22.11
C ASN A 370 -1.77 -20.37 -21.69
N PHE A 371 -2.88 -20.11 -20.98
CA PHE A 371 -3.89 -21.10 -20.68
C PHE A 371 -5.03 -20.96 -21.68
N SER A 372 -5.33 -22.06 -22.38
CA SER A 372 -6.47 -22.22 -23.28
C SER A 372 -7.77 -21.78 -22.57
N ALA A 373 -8.33 -20.65 -23.01
CA ALA A 373 -9.49 -20.01 -22.40
C ALA A 373 -10.82 -20.76 -22.66
N ALA A 374 -10.79 -21.89 -23.36
CA ALA A 374 -12.01 -22.55 -23.83
C ALA A 374 -12.67 -23.48 -22.78
N ASP A 375 -11.89 -24.09 -21.86
CA ASP A 375 -12.43 -25.18 -21.03
C ASP A 375 -12.82 -24.76 -19.59
N HIS A 376 -12.46 -23.56 -19.12
CA HIS A 376 -12.74 -23.12 -17.75
C HIS A 376 -13.92 -22.13 -17.60
N ALA A 377 -14.53 -21.69 -18.67
CA ALA A 377 -15.65 -20.74 -18.62
C ALA A 377 -16.95 -21.33 -18.01
N SER A 378 -17.07 -22.65 -17.96
CA SER A 378 -18.34 -23.31 -17.60
C SER A 378 -18.49 -23.62 -16.09
N SER A 379 -17.43 -23.77 -15.32
CA SER A 379 -17.50 -24.20 -13.92
C SER A 379 -17.48 -23.07 -12.89
N ALA A 380 -16.85 -21.92 -13.18
CA ALA A 380 -16.75 -20.78 -12.26
C ALA A 380 -18.09 -20.05 -12.03
N GLN A 381 -19.12 -20.32 -12.83
CA GLN A 381 -20.40 -19.61 -12.82
C GLN A 381 -21.37 -20.01 -11.71
N LYS A 382 -21.13 -21.08 -10.95
CA LYS A 382 -22.11 -21.63 -10.01
C LYS A 382 -21.78 -21.50 -8.52
N ASN A 383 -20.57 -21.00 -8.16
CA ASN A 383 -20.15 -21.00 -6.76
C ASN A 383 -20.33 -19.63 -6.09
N PRO A 384 -21.28 -19.48 -5.15
CA PRO A 384 -21.36 -18.28 -4.31
C PRO A 384 -20.09 -18.16 -3.49
N GLY A 385 -19.39 -17.03 -3.65
CA GLY A 385 -18.10 -16.76 -3.03
C GLY A 385 -16.90 -16.81 -3.97
N ALA A 386 -17.10 -17.04 -5.27
CA ALA A 386 -16.02 -16.91 -6.26
C ALA A 386 -15.34 -15.56 -6.16
N VAL A 387 -14.01 -15.56 -6.24
CA VAL A 387 -13.21 -14.31 -6.22
C VAL A 387 -12.93 -13.90 -7.65
N GLN A 388 -13.16 -12.64 -7.95
CA GLN A 388 -12.95 -12.08 -9.28
C GLN A 388 -11.95 -10.95 -9.23
N ARG A 389 -11.01 -10.92 -10.20
CA ARG A 389 -10.21 -9.76 -10.54
C ARG A 389 -10.76 -9.09 -11.77
N TYR A 390 -10.68 -7.76 -11.84
CA TYR A 390 -11.06 -6.98 -13.01
C TYR A 390 -10.17 -5.76 -13.16
N TRP A 391 -10.13 -5.19 -14.37
CA TRP A 391 -9.38 -3.96 -14.64
C TRP A 391 -10.12 -3.10 -15.65
N LYS A 392 -9.96 -1.79 -15.49
CA LYS A 392 -10.60 -0.76 -16.30
C LYS A 392 -9.73 -0.39 -17.50
N ILE A 393 -10.35 0.23 -18.50
CA ILE A 393 -9.64 0.79 -19.66
C ILE A 393 -8.58 1.79 -19.20
N ARG A 394 -7.34 1.64 -19.69
CA ARG A 394 -6.19 2.47 -19.27
C ARG A 394 -6.23 3.88 -19.84
N HIS A 395 -6.66 4.06 -21.12
CA HIS A 395 -6.64 5.37 -21.77
C HIS A 395 -7.72 6.30 -21.20
N PRO A 396 -7.38 7.49 -20.64
CA PRO A 396 -8.34 8.34 -19.94
C PRO A 396 -9.53 8.77 -20.79
N GLY A 397 -9.31 9.21 -22.06
CA GLY A 397 -10.39 9.63 -22.94
C GLY A 397 -11.35 8.49 -23.31
N ARG A 398 -10.83 7.26 -23.52
CA ARG A 398 -11.71 6.10 -23.76
C ARG A 398 -12.49 5.72 -22.51
N TYR A 399 -11.86 5.81 -21.33
CA TYR A 399 -12.52 5.59 -20.07
C TYR A 399 -13.67 6.58 -19.84
N LEU A 400 -13.44 7.87 -20.05
CA LEU A 400 -14.48 8.91 -19.93
C LEU A 400 -15.70 8.60 -20.78
N ALA A 401 -15.49 8.14 -22.03
CA ALA A 401 -16.56 7.80 -22.96
C ALA A 401 -17.35 6.53 -22.59
N THR A 402 -16.81 5.66 -21.71
CA THR A 402 -17.40 4.34 -21.45
C THR A 402 -17.70 4.06 -19.99
N ALA A 403 -17.31 4.97 -19.07
CA ALA A 403 -17.47 4.82 -17.63
C ALA A 403 -18.92 4.53 -17.23
N GLY A 404 -19.09 3.52 -16.35
CA GLY A 404 -20.41 3.03 -15.89
C GLY A 404 -20.99 1.91 -16.77
N GLY A 405 -20.58 1.82 -18.03
CA GLY A 405 -21.06 0.77 -18.94
C GLY A 405 -20.14 -0.46 -18.97
N PRO A 406 -20.59 -1.55 -19.66
CA PRO A 406 -19.78 -2.76 -19.82
C PRO A 406 -18.43 -2.50 -20.48
N ARG A 407 -18.36 -1.54 -21.40
CA ARG A 407 -17.14 -1.16 -22.14
C ARG A 407 -16.10 -0.41 -21.29
N ALA A 408 -16.41 -0.03 -20.04
CA ALA A 408 -15.43 0.52 -19.11
C ALA A 408 -14.43 -0.53 -18.63
N LEU A 409 -14.81 -1.83 -18.65
CA LEU A 409 -13.92 -2.92 -18.34
C LEU A 409 -13.02 -3.24 -19.55
N ALA A 410 -11.71 -3.29 -19.30
CA ALA A 410 -10.76 -3.86 -20.24
C ALA A 410 -10.66 -5.38 -20.09
N GLY A 411 -10.99 -5.91 -18.90
CA GLY A 411 -11.11 -7.34 -18.67
C GLY A 411 -11.57 -7.67 -17.26
N ALA A 412 -11.97 -8.92 -17.09
CA ALA A 412 -12.27 -9.52 -15.81
C ALA A 412 -11.98 -11.03 -15.89
N ARG A 413 -11.46 -11.60 -14.79
CA ARG A 413 -11.25 -13.06 -14.71
C ARG A 413 -11.62 -13.57 -13.30
N PRO A 414 -12.20 -14.75 -13.18
CA PRO A 414 -12.29 -15.44 -11.91
C PRO A 414 -10.89 -15.89 -11.48
N ILE A 415 -10.66 -15.99 -10.18
CA ILE A 415 -9.53 -16.73 -9.62
C ILE A 415 -10.02 -18.16 -9.45
N ALA A 416 -9.35 -19.12 -10.07
CA ALA A 416 -9.68 -20.54 -9.91
C ALA A 416 -9.53 -20.96 -8.44
N ASP A 417 -10.34 -21.90 -7.97
CA ASP A 417 -10.27 -22.37 -6.58
C ASP A 417 -8.90 -22.98 -6.27
N ALA A 418 -8.25 -23.62 -7.26
CA ALA A 418 -6.89 -24.15 -7.14
C ALA A 418 -5.84 -23.03 -6.91
N ASP A 419 -6.01 -21.87 -7.54
CA ASP A 419 -5.06 -20.75 -7.45
C ASP A 419 -5.31 -19.88 -6.21
N LEU A 420 -6.44 -20.05 -5.54
CA LEU A 420 -6.89 -19.12 -4.51
C LEU A 420 -5.95 -19.08 -3.29
N LEU A 421 -5.36 -20.22 -2.93
CA LEU A 421 -4.36 -20.28 -1.85
C LEU A 421 -3.09 -19.52 -2.23
N PHE A 422 -2.58 -19.74 -3.43
CA PHE A 422 -1.40 -19.03 -3.93
C PHE A 422 -1.63 -17.52 -3.98
N GLU A 423 -2.74 -17.08 -4.55
CA GLU A 423 -3.14 -15.67 -4.64
C GLU A 423 -3.29 -15.02 -3.24
N PHE A 424 -3.81 -15.77 -2.26
CA PHE A 424 -3.85 -15.32 -0.88
C PHE A 424 -2.45 -15.20 -0.28
N LEU A 425 -1.60 -16.22 -0.43
CA LEU A 425 -0.28 -16.27 0.16
C LEU A 425 0.65 -15.22 -0.45
N MET A 426 0.58 -14.97 -1.75
CA MET A 426 1.31 -13.91 -2.45
C MET A 426 1.08 -12.52 -1.83
N ASN A 427 -0.11 -12.29 -1.27
CA ASN A 427 -0.42 -11.08 -0.52
C ASN A 427 -0.06 -11.20 0.97
N ALA A 428 -0.52 -12.24 1.65
CA ALA A 428 -0.51 -12.33 3.12
C ALA A 428 0.89 -12.58 3.70
N LEU A 429 1.79 -13.24 2.97
CA LEU A 429 3.19 -13.45 3.40
C LEU A 429 4.03 -12.17 3.38
N ARG A 430 3.55 -11.10 2.73
CA ARG A 430 4.19 -9.78 2.78
C ARG A 430 4.03 -9.06 4.11
N LEU A 431 3.08 -9.51 4.95
CA LEU A 431 2.89 -8.98 6.31
C LEU A 431 3.98 -9.49 7.24
N THR A 432 4.70 -8.59 7.91
CA THR A 432 5.77 -8.96 8.86
C THR A 432 5.24 -9.67 10.10
N ASP A 433 4.02 -9.32 10.53
CA ASP A 433 3.32 -10.01 11.61
C ASP A 433 2.67 -11.33 11.14
N GLY A 434 2.71 -11.61 9.81
CA GLY A 434 2.03 -12.75 9.20
C GLY A 434 0.51 -12.67 9.34
N PHE A 435 -0.14 -13.83 9.25
CA PHE A 435 -1.60 -13.93 9.27
C PHE A 435 -2.07 -15.14 10.10
N PRO A 436 -3.26 -15.07 10.72
CA PRO A 436 -3.85 -16.22 11.41
C PRO A 436 -4.40 -17.24 10.39
N LEU A 437 -4.31 -18.54 10.69
CA LEU A 437 -4.89 -19.61 9.86
C LEU A 437 -6.39 -19.42 9.63
N SER A 438 -7.10 -18.86 10.60
CA SER A 438 -8.52 -18.51 10.44
C SER A 438 -8.77 -17.51 9.30
N LEU A 439 -7.86 -16.57 9.06
CA LEU A 439 -7.95 -15.67 7.92
C LEU A 439 -7.74 -16.42 6.60
N ALA A 440 -6.73 -17.29 6.53
CA ALA A 440 -6.49 -18.10 5.34
C ALA A 440 -7.74 -18.95 4.99
N ARG A 441 -8.29 -19.68 5.97
CA ARG A 441 -9.56 -20.43 5.80
C ARG A 441 -10.71 -19.55 5.30
N ALA A 442 -10.88 -18.38 5.91
CA ALA A 442 -11.97 -17.47 5.54
C ALA A 442 -11.81 -16.90 4.12
N ARG A 443 -10.58 -16.80 3.59
CA ARG A 443 -10.29 -16.26 2.25
C ARG A 443 -10.22 -17.33 1.17
N THR A 444 -9.67 -18.49 1.50
CA THR A 444 -9.46 -19.60 0.54
C THR A 444 -10.54 -20.66 0.61
N ARG A 445 -11.29 -20.72 1.72
CA ARG A 445 -12.29 -21.76 2.01
C ARG A 445 -11.68 -23.16 2.22
N LEU A 446 -10.36 -23.28 2.17
CA LEU A 446 -9.66 -24.53 2.37
C LEU A 446 -9.64 -24.92 3.86
N PRO A 447 -9.71 -26.23 4.19
CA PRO A 447 -9.46 -26.75 5.52
C PRO A 447 -8.04 -26.39 6.01
N THR A 448 -7.88 -26.26 7.33
CA THR A 448 -6.55 -25.95 7.92
C THR A 448 -5.50 -26.97 7.52
N ALA A 449 -5.88 -28.26 7.46
CA ALA A 449 -4.96 -29.34 7.09
C ALA A 449 -4.37 -29.15 5.69
N GLU A 450 -5.18 -28.78 4.71
CA GLU A 450 -4.71 -28.51 3.34
C GLU A 450 -3.78 -27.29 3.28
N ILE A 451 -4.13 -26.21 3.98
CA ILE A 451 -3.28 -25.00 4.05
C ILE A 451 -1.93 -25.35 4.69
N THR A 452 -1.92 -26.13 5.79
CA THR A 452 -0.66 -26.50 6.46
C THR A 452 0.14 -27.51 5.66
N ALA A 453 -0.49 -28.41 4.95
CA ALA A 453 0.17 -29.36 4.04
C ALA A 453 0.90 -28.62 2.90
N ALA A 454 0.24 -27.65 2.25
CA ALA A 454 0.83 -26.84 1.19
C ALA A 454 2.05 -26.01 1.68
N LEU A 455 2.12 -25.72 2.97
CA LEU A 455 3.21 -24.94 3.58
C LEU A 455 4.25 -25.79 4.32
N ALA A 456 4.15 -27.13 4.25
CA ALA A 456 5.03 -28.04 5.01
C ALA A 456 6.52 -27.83 4.69
N ASN A 457 6.90 -27.76 3.41
CA ASN A 457 8.28 -27.58 3.00
C ASN A 457 8.90 -26.25 3.48
N PRO A 458 8.28 -25.07 3.22
CA PRO A 458 8.77 -23.80 3.74
C PRO A 458 8.85 -23.75 5.28
N VAL A 459 7.93 -24.43 6.00
CA VAL A 459 7.96 -24.56 7.47
C VAL A 459 9.14 -25.43 7.91
N ASN A 460 9.35 -26.60 7.31
CA ASN A 460 10.46 -27.50 7.61
C ASN A 460 11.83 -26.85 7.35
N ARG A 461 11.94 -26.01 6.31
CA ARG A 461 13.13 -25.19 6.03
C ARG A 461 13.28 -23.99 6.97
N ARG A 462 12.37 -23.79 7.92
CA ARG A 462 12.32 -22.63 8.83
C ARG A 462 12.25 -21.28 8.11
N TRP A 463 11.77 -21.27 6.88
CA TRP A 463 11.46 -20.03 6.16
C TRP A 463 10.13 -19.44 6.63
N LEU A 464 9.18 -20.31 6.95
CA LEU A 464 7.93 -19.94 7.61
C LEU A 464 7.92 -20.45 9.07
N LEU A 465 7.34 -19.65 9.94
CA LEU A 465 7.11 -19.97 11.34
C LEU A 465 5.61 -20.15 11.55
N LEU A 466 5.23 -21.35 11.96
CA LEU A 466 3.88 -21.66 12.41
C LEU A 466 3.86 -21.62 13.94
N ASN A 467 3.12 -20.67 14.52
CA ASN A 467 3.00 -20.51 15.96
C ASN A 467 1.52 -20.24 16.32
N HIS A 468 0.95 -21.04 17.25
CA HIS A 468 -0.40 -20.85 17.80
C HIS A 468 -1.47 -20.44 16.76
N HIS A 469 -1.57 -21.15 15.66
CA HIS A 469 -2.51 -20.87 14.57
C HIS A 469 -2.18 -19.63 13.71
N ARG A 470 -0.95 -19.12 13.78
CA ARG A 470 -0.49 -18.00 12.96
C ARG A 470 0.73 -18.41 12.12
N ILE A 471 0.74 -17.98 10.86
CA ILE A 471 1.86 -18.14 9.94
C ILE A 471 2.51 -16.80 9.69
N LYS A 472 3.85 -16.77 9.74
CA LYS A 472 4.63 -15.60 9.34
C LYS A 472 5.98 -16.04 8.75
N CYS A 473 6.57 -15.21 7.91
CA CYS A 473 7.94 -15.41 7.47
C CYS A 473 8.92 -15.25 8.64
N SER A 474 9.94 -16.11 8.70
CA SER A 474 11.15 -15.84 9.50
C SER A 474 11.95 -14.70 8.86
N ALA A 475 12.98 -14.20 9.53
CA ALA A 475 13.86 -13.18 8.94
C ALA A 475 14.52 -13.65 7.64
N THR A 476 14.87 -14.94 7.56
CA THR A 476 15.40 -15.56 6.34
C THR A 476 14.31 -15.74 5.30
N GLY A 477 13.14 -16.27 5.68
CA GLY A 477 12.02 -16.47 4.76
C GLY A 477 11.50 -15.18 4.15
N TYR A 478 11.55 -14.08 4.91
CA TYR A 478 11.14 -12.77 4.37
C TYR A 478 12.07 -12.27 3.24
N ARG A 479 13.35 -12.68 3.25
CA ARG A 479 14.29 -12.40 2.16
C ARG A 479 14.14 -13.36 0.98
N LEU A 480 13.66 -14.56 1.25
CA LEU A 480 13.43 -15.63 0.28
C LEU A 480 11.93 -15.77 -0.06
N LEU A 481 11.19 -14.63 -0.08
CA LEU A 481 9.74 -14.68 -0.27
C LEU A 481 9.37 -15.21 -1.67
N ASN A 482 10.15 -14.89 -2.69
CA ASN A 482 9.91 -15.36 -4.05
C ASN A 482 10.13 -16.87 -4.17
N GLU A 483 11.15 -17.40 -3.51
CA GLU A 483 11.45 -18.84 -3.45
C GLU A 483 10.35 -19.60 -2.72
N ILE A 484 9.84 -19.03 -1.61
CA ILE A 484 8.69 -19.60 -0.91
C ILE A 484 7.46 -19.64 -1.87
N LEU A 485 7.21 -18.56 -2.58
CA LEU A 485 6.08 -18.49 -3.51
C LEU A 485 6.24 -19.44 -4.69
N GLN A 486 7.46 -19.67 -5.19
CA GLN A 486 7.74 -20.66 -6.24
C GLN A 486 7.46 -22.09 -5.79
N GLU A 487 7.74 -22.43 -4.52
CA GLU A 487 7.47 -23.77 -3.97
C GLU A 487 5.97 -24.08 -3.78
N ILE A 488 5.14 -23.07 -3.72
CA ILE A 488 3.70 -23.20 -3.53
C ILE A 488 2.91 -22.85 -4.80
N LEU A 489 3.56 -22.60 -5.92
CA LEU A 489 2.88 -22.43 -7.22
C LEU A 489 2.07 -23.70 -7.52
N PRO A 490 0.79 -23.59 -7.89
CA PRO A 490 0.04 -24.72 -8.45
C PRO A 490 0.75 -25.27 -9.70
N GLU A 491 0.77 -26.59 -9.85
CA GLU A 491 1.30 -27.27 -11.04
C GLU A 491 0.46 -26.94 -12.31
#